data_062408bb5cef1a16abcb7b3072b39422
#
_entry.id   062408bb5cef1a16abcb7b3072b39422
#
_cell.length_a   1.000
_cell.length_b   1.000
_cell.length_c   1.000
_cell.angle_alpha   90.00
_cell.angle_beta   90.00
_cell.angle_gamma   90.00
#
_symmetry.space_group_name_H-M   'P 1'
#
loop_
_entity.id
_entity.type
_entity.pdbx_description
1 polymer ?
#
loop_
_entity_poly.entity_id
_entity_poly.type
_entity_poly.pdbx_seq_one_letter_code
_entity_poly.pdbx_strand_id
1 'polypeptide(L)'
;METIRPKVNETQEFIEIAFDFSNPLDLIREAISNSFDAKATEMKISFKTISDCGEKILKITLEDNGVGMDMKGLQSFFDLGNSMSRDDEEKIGEKGHGTKVYLNCKCIEVETVKDGKKYKAVMDEPKRKLHNREIPTVEVKIEEADSKKSYTKIEVLGYNNNRRDKFTHDNVKDYILWFSKMGSIEKEFGIYKNRDVVLYLKGIDKDEYEKIEFGHVFPQESIAVSKLFDTYVVDAPKYYCKKFIKNGV
;
A
#
# COMPACT_ATOMS: atom_id res chain seq x y z
N MET A 1 -44.27 2.54 -23.60
CA MET A 1 -42.92 1.99 -23.38
C MET A 1 -42.59 2.14 -21.91
N GLU A 2 -42.29 1.05 -21.23
CA GLU A 2 -41.81 1.07 -19.84
C GLU A 2 -40.30 1.14 -19.85
N THR A 3 -39.72 1.95 -18.97
CA THR A 3 -38.27 2.12 -18.87
C THR A 3 -37.77 1.55 -17.53
N ILE A 4 -36.81 0.65 -17.59
CA ILE A 4 -36.15 0.08 -16.39
C ILE A 4 -34.81 0.82 -16.18
N ARG A 5 -34.58 1.28 -14.98
CA ARG A 5 -33.25 1.77 -14.56
C ARG A 5 -32.56 0.68 -13.74
N PRO A 6 -31.39 0.18 -14.18
CA PRO A 6 -30.58 -0.73 -13.36
C PRO A 6 -30.24 -0.09 -12.03
N LYS A 7 -30.24 -0.88 -10.98
CA LYS A 7 -29.83 -0.45 -9.63
C LYS A 7 -28.58 -1.22 -9.24
N VAL A 8 -27.66 -0.55 -8.56
CA VAL A 8 -26.48 -1.14 -7.96
C VAL A 8 -26.80 -1.50 -6.51
N ASN A 9 -26.38 -2.68 -6.08
CA ASN A 9 -26.41 -3.04 -4.66
C ASN A 9 -25.07 -2.59 -4.06
N GLU A 10 -25.05 -1.42 -3.43
CA GLU A 10 -23.86 -0.78 -2.87
C GLU A 10 -23.11 -1.69 -1.91
N THR A 11 -23.83 -2.39 -1.05
CA THR A 11 -23.20 -3.31 -0.09
C THR A 11 -22.52 -4.49 -0.77
N GLN A 12 -23.15 -5.06 -1.77
CA GLN A 12 -22.59 -6.19 -2.52
C GLN A 12 -21.35 -5.75 -3.31
N GLU A 13 -21.41 -4.59 -3.95
CA GLU A 13 -20.28 -4.02 -4.69
C GLU A 13 -19.09 -3.73 -3.74
N PHE A 14 -19.38 -3.21 -2.54
CA PHE A 14 -18.38 -2.99 -1.50
C PHE A 14 -17.68 -4.29 -1.09
N ILE A 15 -18.44 -5.36 -0.90
CA ILE A 15 -17.93 -6.68 -0.56
C ILE A 15 -17.04 -7.22 -1.68
N GLU A 16 -17.51 -7.17 -2.92
CA GLU A 16 -16.78 -7.69 -4.07
C GLU A 16 -15.43 -6.96 -4.24
N ILE A 17 -15.42 -5.64 -4.20
CA ILE A 17 -14.20 -4.84 -4.32
C ILE A 17 -13.25 -5.07 -3.14
N ALA A 18 -13.75 -5.16 -1.91
CA ALA A 18 -12.91 -5.34 -0.73
C ALA A 18 -12.20 -6.71 -0.68
N PHE A 19 -12.76 -7.73 -1.31
CA PHE A 19 -12.23 -9.09 -1.31
C PHE A 19 -11.67 -9.57 -2.66
N ASP A 20 -11.66 -8.72 -3.68
CA ASP A 20 -11.13 -9.05 -5.01
C ASP A 20 -9.57 -9.11 -5.05
N PHE A 21 -8.90 -8.73 -3.99
CA PHE A 21 -7.44 -8.76 -3.90
C PHE A 21 -6.93 -10.17 -3.56
N SER A 22 -6.44 -10.89 -4.57
CA SER A 22 -5.92 -12.26 -4.43
C SER A 22 -4.56 -12.32 -3.72
N ASN A 23 -3.71 -11.30 -3.89
CA ASN A 23 -2.39 -11.23 -3.28
C ASN A 23 -2.41 -10.31 -2.04
N PRO A 24 -2.12 -10.83 -0.83
CA PRO A 24 -2.10 -10.00 0.38
C PRO A 24 -1.02 -8.92 0.38
N LEU A 25 -0.03 -8.97 -0.52
CA LEU A 25 0.98 -7.94 -0.67
C LEU A 25 0.49 -6.73 -1.50
N ASP A 26 -0.68 -6.82 -2.14
CA ASP A 26 -1.25 -5.69 -2.92
C ASP A 26 -1.48 -4.44 -2.07
N LEU A 27 -1.73 -4.60 -0.76
CA LEU A 27 -1.82 -3.47 0.15
C LEU A 27 -0.52 -2.64 0.19
N ILE A 28 0.64 -3.25 -0.02
CA ILE A 28 1.95 -2.58 -0.03
C ILE A 28 2.09 -1.77 -1.32
N ARG A 29 1.71 -2.35 -2.47
CA ARG A 29 1.72 -1.66 -3.75
C ARG A 29 0.82 -0.43 -3.71
N GLU A 30 -0.37 -0.57 -3.14
CA GLU A 30 -1.32 0.51 -2.99
C GLU A 30 -0.79 1.62 -2.08
N ALA A 31 -0.21 1.26 -0.91
CA ALA A 31 0.40 2.23 -0.02
C ALA A 31 1.51 3.03 -0.71
N ILE A 32 2.38 2.36 -1.45
CA ILE A 32 3.46 3.00 -2.20
C ILE A 32 2.88 3.93 -3.28
N SER A 33 1.89 3.50 -4.07
CA SER A 33 1.25 4.33 -5.09
C SER A 33 0.65 5.59 -4.48
N ASN A 34 -0.10 5.46 -3.38
CA ASN A 34 -0.71 6.58 -2.69
C ASN A 34 0.34 7.56 -2.11
N SER A 35 1.46 7.05 -1.61
CA SER A 35 2.56 7.89 -1.12
C SER A 35 3.23 8.66 -2.27
N PHE A 36 3.39 8.05 -3.46
CA PHE A 36 3.88 8.76 -4.65
C PHE A 36 2.89 9.86 -5.08
N ASP A 37 1.59 9.58 -5.10
CA ASP A 37 0.54 10.55 -5.43
C ASP A 37 0.47 11.68 -4.40
N ALA A 38 0.76 11.38 -3.13
CA ALA A 38 0.91 12.36 -2.06
C ALA A 38 2.26 13.13 -2.10
N LYS A 39 3.10 12.91 -3.12
CA LYS A 39 4.42 13.54 -3.29
C LYS A 39 5.38 13.29 -2.11
N ALA A 40 5.26 12.14 -1.47
CA ALA A 40 6.16 11.73 -0.41
C ALA A 40 7.59 11.53 -0.94
N THR A 41 8.56 11.86 -0.11
CA THR A 41 9.99 11.60 -0.35
C THR A 41 10.53 10.52 0.59
N GLU A 42 9.81 10.25 1.67
CA GLU A 42 10.15 9.19 2.63
C GLU A 42 8.90 8.36 2.94
N MET A 43 9.07 7.05 2.94
CA MET A 43 8.06 6.06 3.34
C MET A 43 8.65 5.11 4.36
N LYS A 44 7.80 4.62 5.28
CA LYS A 44 8.17 3.56 6.23
C LYS A 44 7.11 2.48 6.19
N ILE A 45 7.53 1.24 6.01
CA ILE A 45 6.66 0.06 6.03
C ILE A 45 7.20 -0.93 7.05
N SER A 46 6.36 -1.32 8.00
CA SER A 46 6.78 -2.31 9.00
C SER A 46 5.67 -3.28 9.35
N PHE A 47 6.10 -4.48 9.71
CA PHE A 47 5.25 -5.59 10.12
C PHE A 47 5.69 -6.08 11.48
N LYS A 48 4.76 -6.29 12.39
CA LYS A 48 5.05 -6.87 13.70
C LYS A 48 3.88 -7.70 14.21
N THR A 49 4.18 -8.60 15.13
CA THR A 49 3.16 -9.28 15.92
C THR A 49 2.99 -8.56 17.24
N ILE A 50 1.76 -8.19 17.56
CA ILE A 50 1.40 -7.65 18.87
C ILE A 50 0.53 -8.65 19.64
N SER A 51 0.49 -8.53 20.96
CA SER A 51 -0.45 -9.29 21.79
C SER A 51 -1.67 -8.40 22.10
N ASP A 52 -2.85 -8.89 21.79
CA ASP A 52 -4.12 -8.25 22.11
C ASP A 52 -5.05 -9.29 22.72
N CYS A 53 -5.49 -9.06 23.96
CA CYS A 53 -6.33 -9.99 24.74
C CYS A 53 -5.83 -11.46 24.73
N GLY A 54 -4.50 -11.67 24.70
CA GLY A 54 -3.89 -13.00 24.68
C GLY A 54 -3.73 -13.60 23.27
N GLU A 55 -4.24 -12.98 22.24
CA GLU A 55 -4.05 -13.36 20.85
C GLU A 55 -2.87 -12.65 20.22
N LYS A 56 -2.15 -13.35 19.33
CA LYS A 56 -1.09 -12.74 18.53
C LYS A 56 -1.69 -12.15 17.26
N ILE A 57 -1.64 -10.83 17.12
CA ILE A 57 -2.24 -10.09 16.00
C ILE A 57 -1.14 -9.50 15.12
N LEU A 58 -1.29 -9.66 13.80
CA LEU A 58 -0.47 -8.95 12.81
C LEU A 58 -0.83 -7.47 12.84
N LYS A 59 0.18 -6.64 13.07
CA LYS A 59 0.08 -5.18 12.90
C LYS A 59 0.97 -4.76 11.74
N ILE A 60 0.37 -4.10 10.76
CA ILE A 60 1.04 -3.49 9.61
C ILE A 60 1.02 -1.98 9.83
N THR A 61 2.16 -1.32 9.67
CA THR A 61 2.26 0.14 9.75
C THR A 61 2.86 0.67 8.45
N LEU A 62 2.17 1.62 7.85
CA LEU A 62 2.51 2.29 6.61
C LEU A 62 2.55 3.79 6.89
N GLU A 63 3.68 4.43 6.65
CA GLU A 63 3.86 5.87 6.92
C GLU A 63 4.48 6.55 5.72
N ASP A 64 4.07 7.78 5.44
CA ASP A 64 4.69 8.65 4.45
C ASP A 64 4.71 10.10 4.91
N ASN A 65 5.66 10.87 4.41
CA ASN A 65 5.81 12.30 4.66
C ASN A 65 5.17 13.18 3.56
N GLY A 66 4.17 12.67 2.87
CA GLY A 66 3.46 13.37 1.81
C GLY A 66 2.59 14.53 2.30
N VAL A 67 1.74 15.04 1.41
CA VAL A 67 0.89 16.23 1.68
C VAL A 67 -0.21 15.99 2.71
N GLY A 68 -0.40 14.77 3.17
CA GLY A 68 -1.46 14.39 4.09
C GLY A 68 -2.86 14.48 3.49
N MET A 69 -3.87 14.18 4.30
CA MET A 69 -5.28 14.22 3.92
C MET A 69 -6.06 15.17 4.82
N ASP A 70 -6.92 15.98 4.23
CA ASP A 70 -8.00 16.67 4.91
C ASP A 70 -9.24 15.77 5.03
N MET A 71 -10.35 16.29 5.55
CA MET A 71 -11.59 15.53 5.69
C MET A 71 -12.12 14.98 4.36
N LYS A 72 -11.93 15.71 3.24
CA LYS A 72 -12.34 15.23 1.92
C LYS A 72 -11.44 14.11 1.43
N GLY A 73 -10.12 14.23 1.65
CA GLY A 73 -9.16 13.18 1.34
C GLY A 73 -9.42 11.91 2.13
N LEU A 74 -9.71 12.02 3.45
CA LEU A 74 -10.10 10.89 4.27
C LEU A 74 -11.41 10.24 3.80
N GLN A 75 -12.42 11.03 3.46
CA GLN A 75 -13.68 10.51 2.91
C GLN A 75 -13.39 9.71 1.63
N SER A 76 -12.61 10.27 0.70
CA SER A 76 -12.22 9.60 -0.55
C SER A 76 -11.40 8.32 -0.31
N PHE A 77 -10.56 8.29 0.73
CA PHE A 77 -9.80 7.10 1.11
C PHE A 77 -10.73 5.92 1.48
N PHE A 78 -11.82 6.20 2.17
CA PHE A 78 -12.79 5.18 2.60
C PHE A 78 -13.92 4.93 1.58
N ASP A 79 -14.24 5.89 0.69
CA ASP A 79 -15.32 5.78 -0.29
C ASP A 79 -15.02 4.81 -1.42
N LEU A 80 -16.05 4.17 -1.98
CA LEU A 80 -15.97 3.39 -3.20
C LEU A 80 -16.01 4.30 -4.44
N GLY A 81 -15.06 4.07 -5.35
CA GLY A 81 -15.09 4.68 -6.67
C GLY A 81 -14.86 6.19 -6.74
N ASN A 82 -14.65 6.85 -5.60
CA ASN A 82 -14.32 8.27 -5.52
C ASN A 82 -12.80 8.46 -5.48
N SER A 83 -12.16 8.46 -6.66
CA SER A 83 -10.78 8.92 -6.77
C SER A 83 -10.78 10.42 -7.06
N MET A 84 -10.15 11.20 -6.19
CA MET A 84 -9.85 12.62 -6.47
C MET A 84 -8.80 12.78 -7.58
N SER A 85 -8.32 11.67 -8.12
CA SER A 85 -7.22 11.60 -9.10
C SER A 85 -7.69 11.43 -10.55
N ARG A 86 -9.00 11.37 -10.83
CA ARG A 86 -9.52 11.05 -12.16
C ARG A 86 -9.12 12.04 -13.26
N ASP A 87 -8.84 13.28 -12.90
CA ASP A 87 -8.54 14.35 -13.84
C ASP A 87 -7.05 14.75 -13.87
N ASP A 88 -6.17 13.98 -13.21
CA ASP A 88 -4.76 14.28 -13.11
C ASP A 88 -3.93 13.15 -13.77
N GLU A 89 -3.44 13.39 -14.99
CA GLU A 89 -2.66 12.41 -15.78
C GLU A 89 -1.34 11.98 -15.12
N GLU A 90 -0.85 12.72 -14.11
CA GLU A 90 0.37 12.36 -13.37
C GLU A 90 0.11 11.38 -12.22
N LYS A 91 -1.15 11.11 -11.86
CA LYS A 91 -1.49 10.23 -10.74
C LYS A 91 -1.66 8.77 -11.17
N ILE A 92 -1.19 7.88 -10.31
CA ILE A 92 -1.13 6.42 -10.56
C ILE A 92 -2.49 5.76 -10.27
N GLY A 93 -3.27 6.31 -9.33
CA GLY A 93 -4.53 5.72 -8.85
C GLY A 93 -5.75 6.10 -9.68
N GLU A 94 -6.10 5.33 -10.71
CA GLU A 94 -7.19 5.66 -11.65
C GLU A 94 -8.62 5.33 -11.17
N LYS A 95 -8.80 4.32 -10.31
CA LYS A 95 -10.13 3.72 -10.06
C LYS A 95 -10.74 3.98 -8.66
N GLY A 96 -9.99 4.51 -7.70
CA GLY A 96 -10.47 4.71 -6.33
C GLY A 96 -10.81 3.41 -5.57
N HIS A 97 -10.40 2.25 -6.09
CA HIS A 97 -10.65 0.94 -5.48
C HIS A 97 -9.47 0.42 -4.66
N GLY A 98 -8.27 0.94 -4.87
CA GLY A 98 -7.05 0.39 -4.31
C GLY A 98 -7.03 0.38 -2.78
N THR A 99 -7.51 1.44 -2.14
CA THR A 99 -7.55 1.53 -0.67
C THR A 99 -8.47 0.49 -0.02
N LYS A 100 -9.35 -0.15 -0.78
CA LYS A 100 -10.27 -1.20 -0.27
C LYS A 100 -9.55 -2.50 0.09
N VAL A 101 -8.34 -2.69 -0.40
CA VAL A 101 -7.46 -3.79 0.03
C VAL A 101 -7.28 -3.82 1.56
N TYR A 102 -7.30 -2.65 2.22
CA TYR A 102 -7.15 -2.56 3.67
C TYR A 102 -8.34 -3.13 4.46
N LEU A 103 -9.55 -3.20 3.85
CA LEU A 103 -10.77 -3.62 4.55
C LEU A 103 -10.79 -5.11 4.96
N ASN A 104 -9.89 -5.93 4.40
CA ASN A 104 -9.75 -7.33 4.80
C ASN A 104 -8.98 -7.49 6.11
N CYS A 105 -9.41 -6.78 7.17
CA CYS A 105 -8.73 -6.74 8.47
C CYS A 105 -9.72 -6.66 9.65
N LYS A 106 -9.16 -6.66 10.87
CA LYS A 106 -9.91 -6.45 12.11
C LYS A 106 -10.12 -4.96 12.38
N CYS A 107 -9.11 -4.13 12.16
CA CYS A 107 -9.21 -2.70 12.40
C CYS A 107 -8.26 -1.92 11.47
N ILE A 108 -8.70 -0.74 11.02
CA ILE A 108 -7.88 0.25 10.31
C ILE A 108 -7.88 1.54 11.13
N GLU A 109 -6.68 2.04 11.40
CA GLU A 109 -6.46 3.36 11.99
C GLU A 109 -5.68 4.21 10.99
N VAL A 110 -6.18 5.40 10.68
CA VAL A 110 -5.51 6.38 9.82
C VAL A 110 -5.26 7.64 10.64
N GLU A 111 -4.01 8.03 10.76
CA GLU A 111 -3.61 9.31 11.31
C GLU A 111 -2.96 10.14 10.21
N THR A 112 -3.44 11.35 9.98
CA THR A 112 -2.89 12.23 8.94
C THR A 112 -2.90 13.68 9.39
N VAL A 113 -1.91 14.43 8.95
CA VAL A 113 -1.79 15.88 9.21
C VAL A 113 -1.77 16.62 7.90
N LYS A 114 -2.63 17.62 7.78
CA LYS A 114 -2.67 18.55 6.66
C LYS A 114 -3.09 19.94 7.14
N ASP A 115 -2.40 20.97 6.66
CA ASP A 115 -2.69 22.38 6.93
C ASP A 115 -2.85 22.71 8.43
N GLY A 116 -2.01 22.08 9.29
CA GLY A 116 -2.01 22.29 10.73
C GLY A 116 -3.14 21.55 11.48
N LYS A 117 -3.94 20.74 10.81
CA LYS A 117 -4.96 19.90 11.42
C LYS A 117 -4.56 18.44 11.38
N LYS A 118 -4.80 17.75 12.48
CA LYS A 118 -4.58 16.32 12.65
C LYS A 118 -5.91 15.60 12.65
N TYR A 119 -6.02 14.60 11.80
CA TYR A 119 -7.20 13.75 11.68
C TYR A 119 -6.83 12.34 12.11
N LYS A 120 -7.63 11.77 13.00
CA LYS A 120 -7.54 10.36 13.40
C LYS A 120 -8.83 9.67 13.01
N ALA A 121 -8.77 8.71 12.11
CA ALA A 121 -9.92 7.96 11.64
C ALA A 121 -9.76 6.50 12.03
N VAL A 122 -10.81 5.89 12.58
CA VAL A 122 -10.83 4.49 13.00
C VAL A 122 -12.02 3.80 12.35
N MET A 123 -11.77 2.69 11.68
CA MET A 123 -12.78 1.78 11.17
C MET A 123 -12.61 0.42 11.87
N ASP A 124 -13.53 0.10 12.76
CA ASP A 124 -13.49 -1.13 13.53
C ASP A 124 -14.28 -2.25 12.84
N GLU A 125 -13.71 -3.46 12.87
CA GLU A 125 -14.29 -4.69 12.36
C GLU A 125 -14.80 -4.63 10.89
N PRO A 126 -14.08 -3.94 9.94
CA PRO A 126 -14.60 -3.79 8.57
C PRO A 126 -14.89 -5.13 7.92
N LYS A 127 -13.98 -6.10 8.03
CA LYS A 127 -14.19 -7.43 7.47
C LYS A 127 -15.44 -8.11 8.00
N ARG A 128 -15.64 -8.11 9.30
CA ARG A 128 -16.81 -8.75 9.94
C ARG A 128 -18.11 -8.08 9.53
N LYS A 129 -18.15 -6.73 9.52
CA LYS A 129 -19.32 -5.95 9.08
C LYS A 129 -19.69 -6.26 7.64
N LEU A 130 -18.71 -6.28 6.73
CA LEU A 130 -18.94 -6.63 5.33
C LEU A 130 -19.47 -8.06 5.16
N HIS A 131 -18.95 -9.04 5.91
CA HIS A 131 -19.51 -10.40 5.89
C HIS A 131 -20.96 -10.45 6.38
N ASN A 132 -21.33 -9.59 7.30
CA ASN A 132 -22.71 -9.42 7.78
C ASN A 132 -23.58 -8.57 6.84
N ARG A 133 -23.03 -8.15 5.67
CA ARG A 133 -23.69 -7.23 4.71
C ARG A 133 -24.01 -5.86 5.29
N GLU A 134 -23.14 -5.39 6.18
CA GLU A 134 -23.18 -4.06 6.76
C GLU A 134 -22.02 -3.22 6.19
N ILE A 135 -22.29 -1.99 5.76
CA ILE A 135 -21.23 -1.07 5.37
C ILE A 135 -20.55 -0.54 6.65
N PRO A 136 -19.22 -0.72 6.79
CA PRO A 136 -18.53 -0.23 7.99
C PRO A 136 -18.55 1.29 8.06
N THR A 137 -18.63 1.82 9.27
CA THR A 137 -18.55 3.26 9.56
C THR A 137 -17.16 3.63 10.05
N VAL A 138 -16.77 4.88 9.81
CA VAL A 138 -15.49 5.46 10.23
C VAL A 138 -15.75 6.52 11.30
N GLU A 139 -15.11 6.39 12.45
CA GLU A 139 -15.10 7.43 13.49
C GLU A 139 -13.89 8.35 13.24
N VAL A 140 -14.13 9.67 13.15
CA VAL A 140 -13.08 10.65 12.89
C VAL A 140 -12.98 11.65 14.02
N LYS A 141 -11.77 11.77 14.60
CA LYS A 141 -11.42 12.81 15.57
C LYS A 141 -10.52 13.84 14.88
N ILE A 142 -10.80 15.13 15.10
CA ILE A 142 -10.05 16.25 14.55
C ILE A 142 -9.43 17.03 15.70
N GLU A 143 -8.14 17.29 15.62
CA GLU A 143 -7.36 18.02 16.60
C GLU A 143 -6.45 19.03 15.89
N GLU A 144 -5.98 20.06 16.60
CA GLU A 144 -4.87 20.88 16.11
C GLU A 144 -3.58 20.03 16.09
N ALA A 145 -2.77 20.19 15.05
CA ALA A 145 -1.52 19.47 14.95
C ALA A 145 -0.41 20.15 15.72
N ASP A 146 0.38 19.40 16.47
CA ASP A 146 1.57 19.92 17.19
C ASP A 146 2.67 20.40 16.23
N SER A 147 2.62 19.98 14.98
CA SER A 147 3.58 20.32 13.93
C SER A 147 2.87 20.63 12.62
N LYS A 148 3.43 21.59 11.86
CA LYS A 148 2.96 21.91 10.51
C LYS A 148 3.40 20.89 9.45
N LYS A 149 4.21 19.88 9.81
CA LYS A 149 4.65 18.86 8.86
C LYS A 149 3.48 17.94 8.55
N SER A 150 3.14 17.87 7.27
CA SER A 150 2.14 16.92 6.78
C SER A 150 2.71 15.51 6.76
N TYR A 151 1.85 14.53 6.99
CA TYR A 151 2.16 13.09 6.88
C TYR A 151 0.88 12.27 6.82
N THR A 152 1.02 11.02 6.44
CA THR A 152 -0.02 9.99 6.63
C THR A 152 0.58 8.76 7.28
N LYS A 153 -0.14 8.21 8.26
CA LYS A 153 0.16 6.94 8.91
C LYS A 153 -1.08 6.08 8.90
N ILE A 154 -0.95 4.86 8.39
CA ILE A 154 -2.01 3.86 8.36
C ILE A 154 -1.56 2.66 9.18
N GLU A 155 -2.38 2.23 10.13
CA GLU A 155 -2.17 1.02 10.91
C GLU A 155 -3.29 0.03 10.61
N VAL A 156 -2.93 -1.19 10.21
CA VAL A 156 -3.87 -2.25 9.87
C VAL A 156 -3.64 -3.44 10.82
N LEU A 157 -4.68 -3.84 11.53
CA LEU A 157 -4.63 -4.92 12.52
C LEU A 157 -5.35 -6.17 12.01
N GLY A 158 -4.75 -7.33 12.18
CA GLY A 158 -5.38 -8.62 11.86
C GLY A 158 -5.68 -8.81 10.37
N TYR A 159 -4.87 -8.23 9.49
CA TYR A 159 -5.04 -8.28 8.04
C TYR A 159 -4.99 -9.71 7.51
N ASN A 160 -5.82 -9.99 6.48
CA ASN A 160 -5.87 -11.27 5.77
C ASN A 160 -5.98 -12.49 6.70
N ASN A 161 -6.97 -12.49 7.59
CA ASN A 161 -7.15 -13.51 8.62
C ASN A 161 -5.94 -13.68 9.54
N ASN A 162 -5.25 -12.59 9.83
CA ASN A 162 -4.08 -12.58 10.71
C ASN A 162 -2.90 -13.46 10.21
N ARG A 163 -2.86 -13.76 8.90
CA ARG A 163 -1.77 -14.55 8.29
C ARG A 163 -0.50 -13.71 8.18
N ARG A 164 0.63 -14.30 8.53
CA ARG A 164 1.92 -13.60 8.66
C ARG A 164 2.99 -14.12 7.70
N ASP A 165 2.78 -15.28 7.13
CA ASP A 165 3.74 -16.01 6.29
C ASP A 165 4.24 -15.23 5.06
N LYS A 166 3.44 -14.32 4.54
CA LYS A 166 3.78 -13.50 3.37
C LYS A 166 4.56 -12.22 3.68
N PHE A 167 4.64 -11.82 4.95
CA PHE A 167 5.21 -10.53 5.37
C PHE A 167 6.65 -10.63 5.91
N THR A 168 7.39 -11.68 5.51
CA THR A 168 8.83 -11.74 5.74
C THR A 168 9.54 -10.65 4.95
N HIS A 169 10.69 -10.19 5.46
CA HIS A 169 11.40 -9.06 4.90
C HIS A 169 11.74 -9.27 3.42
N ASP A 170 12.30 -10.43 3.10
CA ASP A 170 12.73 -10.73 1.73
C ASP A 170 11.55 -10.85 0.76
N ASN A 171 10.44 -11.47 1.17
CA ASN A 171 9.23 -11.54 0.33
C ASN A 171 8.65 -10.15 0.05
N VAL A 172 8.59 -9.30 1.07
CA VAL A 172 8.06 -7.92 0.91
C VAL A 172 9.00 -7.08 0.05
N LYS A 173 10.31 -7.15 0.29
CA LYS A 173 11.32 -6.44 -0.50
C LYS A 173 11.26 -6.84 -1.98
N ASP A 174 11.21 -8.14 -2.24
CA ASP A 174 11.10 -8.67 -3.60
C ASP A 174 9.82 -8.17 -4.28
N TYR A 175 8.69 -8.23 -3.56
CA TYR A 175 7.43 -7.69 -4.06
C TYR A 175 7.50 -6.20 -4.37
N ILE A 176 8.11 -5.39 -3.50
CA ILE A 176 8.30 -3.95 -3.71
C ILE A 176 9.09 -3.68 -4.98
N LEU A 177 10.20 -4.38 -5.18
CA LEU A 177 11.10 -4.17 -6.32
C LEU A 177 10.49 -4.60 -7.66
N TRP A 178 9.61 -5.61 -7.67
CA TRP A 178 9.03 -6.15 -8.91
C TRP A 178 7.65 -5.59 -9.23
N PHE A 179 6.84 -5.22 -8.23
CA PHE A 179 5.42 -4.93 -8.42
C PHE A 179 5.00 -3.52 -7.99
N SER A 180 5.94 -2.71 -7.50
CA SER A 180 5.61 -1.34 -7.09
C SER A 180 6.43 -0.28 -7.83
N LYS A 181 5.97 0.96 -7.72
CA LYS A 181 6.66 2.14 -8.28
C LYS A 181 8.08 2.30 -7.74
N MET A 182 8.37 1.83 -6.53
CA MET A 182 9.71 1.89 -5.94
C MET A 182 10.77 1.16 -6.79
N GLY A 183 10.41 0.03 -7.40
CA GLY A 183 11.28 -0.74 -8.28
C GLY A 183 11.23 -0.33 -9.75
N SER A 184 10.78 0.88 -10.07
CA SER A 184 10.61 1.32 -11.46
C SER A 184 11.95 1.37 -12.21
N ILE A 185 11.95 0.85 -13.43
CA ILE A 185 13.08 0.95 -14.38
C ILE A 185 13.20 2.35 -15.01
N GLU A 186 12.23 3.22 -14.83
CA GLU A 186 12.21 4.58 -15.42
C GLU A 186 13.44 5.40 -15.04
N LYS A 187 13.98 5.18 -13.82
CA LYS A 187 15.23 5.82 -13.37
C LYS A 187 16.41 5.52 -14.30
N GLU A 188 16.49 4.31 -14.82
CA GLU A 188 17.56 3.87 -15.71
C GLU A 188 17.50 4.55 -17.09
N PHE A 189 16.31 4.96 -17.52
CA PHE A 189 16.10 5.67 -18.78
C PHE A 189 16.08 7.20 -18.60
N GLY A 190 16.34 7.71 -17.40
CA GLY A 190 16.32 9.14 -17.11
C GLY A 190 14.94 9.80 -17.24
N ILE A 191 13.88 9.01 -17.34
CA ILE A 191 12.50 9.51 -17.46
C ILE A 191 12.05 10.12 -16.11
N TYR A 192 12.52 9.56 -15.02
CA TYR A 192 12.21 10.01 -13.66
C TYR A 192 13.35 10.88 -13.12
N LYS A 193 13.38 12.13 -13.55
CA LYS A 193 14.34 13.11 -13.02
C LYS A 193 13.72 13.72 -11.75
N ASN A 194 14.46 13.73 -10.64
CA ASN A 194 14.23 14.54 -9.43
C ASN A 194 13.28 14.01 -8.34
N ARG A 195 13.10 12.70 -8.17
CA ARG A 195 12.52 12.20 -6.91
C ARG A 195 13.51 11.27 -6.21
N ASP A 196 14.22 11.79 -5.23
CA ASP A 196 14.96 10.99 -4.25
C ASP A 196 13.97 10.42 -3.22
N VAL A 197 13.19 9.43 -3.65
CA VAL A 197 12.26 8.72 -2.77
C VAL A 197 12.99 7.58 -2.08
N VAL A 198 12.84 7.52 -0.78
CA VAL A 198 13.43 6.47 0.07
C VAL A 198 12.32 5.74 0.81
N LEU A 199 12.42 4.42 0.85
CA LEU A 199 11.53 3.56 1.62
C LEU A 199 12.34 2.82 2.68
N TYR A 200 11.88 2.87 3.93
CA TYR A 200 12.42 2.08 5.04
C TYR A 200 11.50 0.88 5.28
N LEU A 201 12.02 -0.32 5.04
CA LEU A 201 11.29 -1.57 5.18
C LEU A 201 11.75 -2.33 6.41
N LYS A 202 10.80 -2.83 7.20
CA LYS A 202 11.03 -3.80 8.25
C LYS A 202 10.02 -4.93 8.15
N GLY A 203 10.44 -6.11 7.66
CA GLY A 203 9.65 -7.33 7.65
C GLY A 203 9.35 -7.86 9.05
N ILE A 204 8.44 -8.81 9.15
CA ILE A 204 8.00 -9.38 10.43
C ILE A 204 9.11 -10.17 11.15
N ASP A 205 10.11 -10.60 10.41
CA ASP A 205 11.28 -11.40 10.83
C ASP A 205 12.55 -10.55 11.02
N LYS A 206 12.44 -9.22 10.99
CA LYS A 206 13.57 -8.29 11.20
C LYS A 206 13.30 -7.32 12.35
N ASP A 207 14.36 -6.93 13.04
CA ASP A 207 14.30 -5.97 14.15
C ASP A 207 14.63 -4.54 13.67
N GLU A 208 15.37 -4.40 12.58
CA GLU A 208 15.84 -3.12 12.05
C GLU A 208 15.21 -2.82 10.67
N TYR A 209 15.19 -1.52 10.34
CA TYR A 209 14.75 -1.06 9.03
C TYR A 209 15.90 -1.16 8.02
N GLU A 210 15.61 -1.70 6.85
CA GLU A 210 16.47 -1.58 5.66
C GLU A 210 16.02 -0.38 4.81
N LYS A 211 16.99 0.41 4.34
CA LYS A 211 16.77 1.50 3.39
C LYS A 211 16.72 0.95 1.97
N ILE A 212 15.62 1.20 1.27
CA ILE A 212 15.42 0.89 -0.14
C ILE A 212 15.33 2.21 -0.91
N GLU A 213 16.20 2.42 -1.87
CA GLU A 213 16.19 3.60 -2.74
C GLU A 213 15.29 3.37 -3.95
N PHE A 214 14.72 4.45 -4.47
CA PHE A 214 13.92 4.41 -5.68
C PHE A 214 14.73 3.92 -6.88
N GLY A 215 14.17 3.03 -7.64
CA GLY A 215 14.72 2.44 -8.85
C GLY A 215 14.95 0.94 -8.75
N HIS A 216 14.92 0.27 -9.91
CA HIS A 216 15.15 -1.17 -9.97
C HIS A 216 16.60 -1.50 -9.67
N VAL A 217 16.83 -2.52 -8.86
CA VAL A 217 18.16 -3.04 -8.57
C VAL A 217 18.40 -4.24 -9.49
N PHE A 218 19.23 -4.04 -10.51
CA PHE A 218 19.64 -5.14 -11.37
C PHE A 218 20.69 -6.00 -10.65
N PRO A 219 20.53 -7.33 -10.63
CA PRO A 219 21.56 -8.20 -10.07
C PRO A 219 22.86 -8.07 -10.87
N GLN A 220 24.00 -8.05 -10.18
CA GLN A 220 25.30 -8.07 -10.87
C GLN A 220 25.46 -9.38 -11.65
N GLU A 221 25.97 -9.31 -12.89
CA GLU A 221 26.00 -10.45 -13.82
C GLU A 221 26.65 -11.73 -13.25
N SER A 222 27.72 -11.60 -12.50
CA SER A 222 28.45 -12.75 -11.90
C SER A 222 27.70 -13.44 -10.78
N ILE A 223 26.83 -12.73 -10.07
CA ILE A 223 26.05 -13.25 -8.93
C ILE A 223 24.66 -13.69 -9.39
N ALA A 224 24.13 -13.06 -10.44
CA ALA A 224 22.79 -13.28 -10.94
C ALA A 224 22.60 -14.68 -11.53
N VAL A 225 23.59 -15.20 -12.24
CA VAL A 225 23.44 -16.50 -12.93
C VAL A 225 23.44 -17.65 -11.95
N SER A 226 24.31 -17.68 -10.94
CA SER A 226 24.32 -18.75 -9.95
C SER A 226 23.15 -18.65 -8.97
N LYS A 227 22.85 -17.44 -8.45
CA LYS A 227 21.69 -17.26 -7.56
C LYS A 227 20.34 -17.40 -8.26
N LEU A 228 20.21 -17.06 -9.53
CA LEU A 228 19.01 -17.36 -10.31
C LEU A 228 18.75 -18.86 -10.37
N PHE A 229 19.75 -19.65 -10.65
CA PHE A 229 19.60 -21.12 -10.67
C PHE A 229 19.27 -21.66 -9.26
N ASP A 230 19.98 -21.22 -8.23
CA ASP A 230 19.78 -21.72 -6.85
C ASP A 230 18.45 -21.27 -6.22
N THR A 231 17.97 -20.08 -6.58
CA THR A 231 16.76 -19.50 -5.98
C THR A 231 15.49 -19.81 -6.79
N TYR A 232 15.58 -19.99 -8.11
CA TYR A 232 14.41 -20.07 -8.98
C TYR A 232 14.15 -21.46 -9.60
N VAL A 233 15.11 -22.38 -9.53
CA VAL A 233 14.90 -23.75 -10.03
C VAL A 233 13.98 -24.56 -9.13
N VAL A 234 13.91 -24.24 -7.82
CA VAL A 234 13.06 -24.97 -6.85
C VAL A 234 11.60 -24.48 -6.88
N ASP A 235 11.34 -23.21 -7.24
CA ASP A 235 10.00 -22.58 -7.14
C ASP A 235 9.50 -21.88 -8.41
N ALA A 236 9.90 -22.30 -9.59
CA ALA A 236 9.63 -21.70 -10.89
C ALA A 236 9.94 -20.18 -10.96
N PRO A 237 10.73 -19.71 -11.90
CA PRO A 237 11.16 -18.31 -11.99
C PRO A 237 9.94 -17.42 -12.11
N LYS A 238 9.67 -16.63 -11.08
CA LYS A 238 8.54 -15.73 -11.09
C LYS A 238 8.75 -14.61 -12.10
N TYR A 239 9.95 -14.02 -12.13
CA TYR A 239 10.31 -12.97 -13.10
C TYR A 239 11.83 -12.88 -13.27
N TYR A 240 12.25 -12.53 -14.48
CA TYR A 240 13.63 -12.27 -14.82
C TYR A 240 13.74 -11.01 -15.64
N CYS A 241 14.63 -10.09 -15.23
CA CYS A 241 14.93 -8.88 -15.96
C CYS A 241 16.44 -8.74 -16.16
N LYS A 242 16.88 -8.59 -17.40
CA LYS A 242 18.27 -8.30 -17.76
C LYS A 242 18.32 -7.02 -18.57
N LYS A 243 19.18 -6.08 -18.13
CA LYS A 243 19.45 -4.85 -18.88
C LYS A 243 20.38 -5.16 -20.03
N PHE A 244 19.98 -4.84 -21.24
CA PHE A 244 20.83 -4.85 -22.44
C PHE A 244 21.02 -3.41 -22.92
N ILE A 245 22.25 -3.00 -23.13
CA ILE A 245 22.58 -1.74 -23.78
C ILE A 245 23.10 -2.08 -25.16
N LYS A 246 22.37 -1.67 -26.22
CA LYS A 246 22.78 -1.80 -27.59
C LYS A 246 22.81 -0.41 -28.21
N ASN A 247 23.99 -0.01 -28.75
CA ASN A 247 24.19 1.29 -29.41
C ASN A 247 23.84 2.51 -28.51
N GLY A 248 24.08 2.41 -27.20
CA GLY A 248 23.84 3.51 -26.27
C GLY A 248 22.37 3.74 -25.89
N VAL A 249 21.47 2.83 -26.24
CA VAL A 249 20.04 2.83 -25.88
C VAL A 249 19.71 1.61 -25.05
#